data_1140286b4c0cfda85834bfaa45ebfd2e
#
_entry.id   1140286b4c0cfda85834bfaa45ebfd2e
#
_cell.length_a   1.000
_cell.length_b   1.000
_cell.length_c   1.000
_cell.angle_alpha   90.00
_cell.angle_beta   90.00
_cell.angle_gamma   90.00
#
_symmetry.space_group_name_H-M   'P 1'
#
loop_
_entity.id
_entity.type
_entity.pdbx_description
1 polymer ?
#
loop_
_entity_poly.entity_id
_entity_poly.type
_entity_poly.pdbx_seq_one_letter_code
_entity_poly.pdbx_strand_id
1 'polypeptide(L)'
;MKKVLVTAILAFFAALNTFSLDFAFRITPNMAFPDEEVNGDKLGTGFSGMLNADLDLFNFVTVGLEGGALSIKQDALDKNYNIFMGGASLGLYFYPLSRLYVSANGSYGIHSTSIDAPSVTGSGKGTYWRGFGELGFRFTPGFVLNAVGGYENIMIDGTPLIKTPFVGLSAKFNFSTNKNSGMGSFSVKFAQDSAVYPVCANAYKTTPMGIASVRNMSSAEVRDVHISFRAGRYSAAEKECAVFSVINRYRSVDVPVYADFGPEILRYSEDGKINGELVISYSFLGKRMIEVKNIILDVKHRNSFSWDNLASLVCFIDSGTPEILEASKYLAGIEINNLKTGMNSPLQYSAAVMEGLRIAGVVWSEDSVTPYTKFRTNGEIDSIQYPIQTLNLLGGDYDDLGILVCSCLESCGIGTGFIALEDDFIVLVDTGVSAEKKDNQFTGDDVISDEKRTWLCLSMKNFSKGFTKSRLAAAKALKGKEYEIISVHDTWKDYPPVTFSGYKGSYKSPSKDAVIKAVNEATSWYVNNDLSSLIKKFSGSGQTKLLADTYVRAGMYSKAISEYQKISNVSAWNNMGLVYMAQKDYKSAAGMYNKVLAKDPQNKIALSNMKKLKIILGE
;
A
#
# COMPACT_ATOMS: atom_id res chain seq x y z
N MET A 1 12.86 -46.56 42.66
CA MET A 1 13.48 -46.16 41.38
C MET A 1 12.52 -46.32 40.19
N LYS A 2 11.88 -47.47 39.90
CA LYS A 2 10.96 -47.60 38.73
C LYS A 2 9.81 -46.57 38.67
N LYS A 3 9.17 -46.26 39.83
CA LYS A 3 8.06 -45.29 39.89
C LYS A 3 8.51 -43.84 39.63
N VAL A 4 9.70 -43.44 40.10
CA VAL A 4 10.26 -42.10 39.90
C VAL A 4 10.64 -41.90 38.42
N LEU A 5 11.21 -42.91 37.77
CA LEU A 5 11.56 -42.90 36.37
C LEU A 5 10.28 -42.78 35.48
N VAL A 6 9.23 -43.54 35.79
CA VAL A 6 7.97 -43.46 35.05
C VAL A 6 7.27 -42.11 35.24
N THR A 7 7.33 -41.56 36.47
CA THR A 7 6.74 -40.21 36.72
C THR A 7 7.53 -39.11 35.99
N ALA A 8 8.87 -39.21 35.97
CA ALA A 8 9.72 -38.27 35.22
C ALA A 8 9.48 -38.36 33.70
N ILE A 9 9.32 -39.55 33.16
CA ILE A 9 8.98 -39.77 31.74
C ILE A 9 7.57 -39.23 31.42
N LEU A 10 6.58 -39.47 32.29
CA LEU A 10 5.20 -38.92 32.09
C LEU A 10 5.18 -37.39 32.22
N ALA A 11 5.92 -36.80 33.16
CA ALA A 11 6.07 -35.35 33.27
C ALA A 11 6.76 -34.74 32.05
N PHE A 12 7.76 -35.43 31.50
CA PHE A 12 8.43 -35.09 30.27
C PHE A 12 7.51 -35.09 29.07
N PHE A 13 6.68 -36.13 28.89
CA PHE A 13 5.68 -36.21 27.83
C PHE A 13 4.54 -35.19 28.00
N ALA A 14 4.16 -34.87 29.23
CA ALA A 14 3.18 -33.82 29.50
C ALA A 14 3.69 -32.42 29.17
N ALA A 15 4.97 -32.14 29.46
CA ALA A 15 5.63 -30.88 29.08
C ALA A 15 5.78 -30.72 27.55
N LEU A 16 5.93 -31.82 26.81
CA LEU A 16 5.97 -31.83 25.34
C LEU A 16 4.68 -31.30 24.68
N ASN A 17 3.54 -31.39 25.36
CA ASN A 17 2.26 -30.96 24.83
C ASN A 17 1.90 -29.48 25.16
N THR A 18 2.64 -28.85 26.06
CA THR A 18 2.33 -27.49 26.55
C THR A 18 3.35 -26.43 26.11
N PHE A 19 4.55 -26.83 25.70
CA PHE A 19 5.59 -25.92 25.21
C PHE A 19 6.09 -26.37 23.84
N SER A 20 6.41 -25.42 22.96
CA SER A 20 7.13 -25.71 21.73
C SER A 20 8.59 -26.04 22.12
N LEU A 21 8.94 -27.32 22.13
CA LEU A 21 10.25 -27.80 22.49
C LEU A 21 11.02 -28.24 21.25
N ASP A 22 12.25 -27.77 21.15
CA ASP A 22 13.23 -28.27 20.19
C ASP A 22 13.98 -29.44 20.82
N PHE A 23 14.04 -30.56 20.12
CA PHE A 23 14.78 -31.74 20.58
C PHE A 23 15.72 -32.25 19.49
N ALA A 24 16.75 -32.95 19.93
CA ALA A 24 17.74 -33.52 19.03
C ALA A 24 18.05 -34.97 19.39
N PHE A 25 18.36 -35.77 18.37
CA PHE A 25 19.01 -37.05 18.54
C PHE A 25 20.46 -36.92 18.06
N ARG A 26 21.37 -37.49 18.85
CA ARG A 26 22.78 -37.48 18.54
C ARG A 26 23.33 -38.91 18.59
N ILE A 27 24.09 -39.27 17.55
CA ILE A 27 24.80 -40.57 17.45
C ILE A 27 26.28 -40.25 17.41
N THR A 28 27.05 -40.87 18.34
CA THR A 28 28.45 -40.52 18.51
C THR A 28 29.31 -41.79 18.60
N PRO A 29 29.80 -42.32 17.47
CA PRO A 29 30.88 -43.31 17.46
C PRO A 29 32.22 -42.67 17.88
N ASN A 30 32.94 -43.29 18.79
CA ASN A 30 34.23 -42.80 19.31
C ASN A 30 35.25 -43.92 19.37
N MET A 31 36.50 -43.53 19.31
CA MET A 31 37.67 -44.35 19.66
C MET A 31 38.23 -43.87 21.02
N ALA A 32 38.41 -44.78 21.94
CA ALA A 32 38.92 -44.54 23.28
C ALA A 32 40.36 -45.05 23.39
N PHE A 33 41.17 -44.30 24.08
CA PHE A 33 42.63 -44.56 24.21
C PHE A 33 43.00 -44.62 25.68
N PRO A 34 42.69 -45.72 26.40
CA PRO A 34 43.03 -45.87 27.81
C PRO A 34 44.56 -45.81 28.05
N ASP A 35 44.95 -45.05 29.04
CA ASP A 35 46.33 -44.90 29.43
C ASP A 35 46.60 -45.65 30.74
N GLU A 36 45.77 -46.64 31.04
CA GLU A 36 45.84 -47.40 32.30
C GLU A 36 46.32 -48.83 32.08
N GLU A 37 47.06 -49.32 33.08
CA GLU A 37 47.45 -50.73 33.16
C GLU A 37 46.53 -51.45 34.16
N VAL A 38 45.94 -52.54 33.75
CA VAL A 38 45.14 -53.41 34.58
C VAL A 38 45.95 -54.68 34.82
N ASN A 39 46.34 -54.92 36.04
CA ASN A 39 47.25 -56.05 36.46
C ASN A 39 48.64 -56.04 35.75
N GLY A 40 49.16 -54.84 35.45
CA GLY A 40 50.48 -54.69 34.82
C GLY A 40 50.48 -54.74 33.28
N ASP A 41 49.32 -54.91 32.65
CA ASP A 41 49.20 -54.93 31.21
C ASP A 41 48.38 -53.72 30.70
N LYS A 42 48.84 -53.10 29.61
CA LYS A 42 48.14 -51.97 28.98
C LYS A 42 46.82 -52.40 28.31
N LEU A 43 45.82 -51.57 28.46
CA LEU A 43 44.60 -51.71 27.70
C LEU A 43 44.82 -51.25 26.26
N GLY A 44 44.24 -51.98 25.33
CA GLY A 44 44.22 -51.60 23.89
C GLY A 44 43.22 -50.49 23.58
N THR A 45 43.24 -50.06 22.35
CA THR A 45 42.27 -49.08 21.85
C THR A 45 40.83 -49.62 21.97
N GLY A 46 39.93 -48.81 22.54
CA GLY A 46 38.51 -49.12 22.65
C GLY A 46 37.66 -48.46 21.58
N PHE A 47 36.51 -49.03 21.37
CA PHE A 47 35.46 -48.46 20.49
C PHE A 47 34.18 -48.24 21.30
N SER A 48 33.62 -47.05 21.22
CA SER A 48 32.34 -46.75 21.86
C SER A 48 31.31 -46.17 20.87
N GLY A 49 30.06 -46.42 21.16
CA GLY A 49 28.93 -45.80 20.49
C GLY A 49 27.94 -45.25 21.50
N MET A 50 27.64 -43.97 21.41
CA MET A 50 26.70 -43.29 22.30
C MET A 50 25.54 -42.75 21.52
N LEU A 51 24.34 -42.85 22.11
CA LEU A 51 23.08 -42.26 21.64
C LEU A 51 22.61 -41.25 22.68
N ASN A 52 22.32 -40.05 22.26
CA ASN A 52 21.75 -39.00 23.12
C ASN A 52 20.39 -38.57 22.58
N ALA A 53 19.45 -38.31 23.50
CA ALA A 53 18.21 -37.62 23.26
C ALA A 53 18.25 -36.32 24.07
N ASP A 54 18.40 -35.19 23.36
CA ASP A 54 18.66 -33.88 23.95
C ASP A 54 17.42 -32.98 23.76
N LEU A 55 17.08 -32.17 24.79
CA LEU A 55 16.18 -31.03 24.73
C LEU A 55 16.99 -29.75 24.66
N ASP A 56 16.74 -28.91 23.67
CA ASP A 56 17.36 -27.61 23.54
C ASP A 56 16.56 -26.56 24.34
N LEU A 57 17.19 -26.00 25.38
CA LEU A 57 16.62 -24.96 26.24
C LEU A 57 17.31 -23.62 25.95
N PHE A 58 16.53 -22.54 25.87
CA PHE A 58 17.02 -21.16 25.72
C PHE A 58 17.95 -20.91 24.52
N ASN A 59 18.01 -21.81 23.53
CA ASN A 59 18.89 -21.74 22.36
C ASN A 59 20.39 -21.76 22.63
N PHE A 60 20.84 -22.16 23.83
CA PHE A 60 22.24 -22.28 24.18
C PHE A 60 22.52 -23.38 25.20
N VAL A 61 21.50 -24.02 25.78
CA VAL A 61 21.62 -25.08 26.77
C VAL A 61 20.96 -26.34 26.26
N THR A 62 21.57 -27.49 26.38
CA THR A 62 20.96 -28.81 26.18
C THR A 62 20.89 -29.58 27.46
N VAL A 63 19.77 -30.27 27.68
CA VAL A 63 19.63 -31.27 28.75
C VAL A 63 19.14 -32.57 28.11
N GLY A 64 19.79 -33.68 28.40
CA GLY A 64 19.44 -34.91 27.70
C GLY A 64 19.66 -36.18 28.51
N LEU A 65 19.29 -37.27 27.89
CA LEU A 65 19.60 -38.62 28.32
C LEU A 65 20.58 -39.24 27.33
N GLU A 66 21.52 -40.00 27.83
CA GLU A 66 22.43 -40.76 26.99
C GLU A 66 22.46 -42.24 27.34
N GLY A 67 22.78 -43.06 26.35
CA GLY A 67 23.01 -44.48 26.54
C GLY A 67 23.93 -45.01 25.47
N GLY A 68 24.75 -45.99 25.82
CA GLY A 68 25.70 -46.56 24.87
C GLY A 68 26.52 -47.69 25.42
N ALA A 69 27.52 -48.04 24.64
CA ALA A 69 28.44 -49.11 25.03
C ALA A 69 29.90 -48.75 24.63
N LEU A 70 30.85 -49.19 25.44
CA LEU A 70 32.28 -49.13 25.19
C LEU A 70 32.82 -50.54 25.26
N SER A 71 33.63 -50.94 24.28
CA SER A 71 34.36 -52.21 24.26
C SER A 71 35.86 -51.94 24.16
N ILE A 72 36.64 -52.49 25.11
CA ILE A 72 38.11 -52.34 25.18
C ILE A 72 38.72 -53.72 25.29
N LYS A 73 39.75 -53.99 24.51
CA LYS A 73 40.47 -55.25 24.53
C LYS A 73 41.79 -55.12 25.33
N GLN A 74 42.05 -56.11 26.12
CA GLN A 74 43.36 -56.31 26.76
C GLN A 74 44.10 -57.47 26.08
N ASP A 75 44.97 -57.12 25.16
CA ASP A 75 45.55 -58.08 24.22
C ASP A 75 46.39 -59.18 24.89
N ALA A 76 47.13 -58.83 25.94
CA ALA A 76 48.01 -59.79 26.64
C ALA A 76 47.26 -60.94 27.35
N LEU A 77 46.01 -60.70 27.73
CA LEU A 77 45.17 -61.67 28.44
C LEU A 77 43.95 -62.15 27.59
N ASP A 78 43.88 -61.74 26.34
CA ASP A 78 42.73 -61.95 25.43
C ASP A 78 41.39 -61.68 26.12
N LYS A 79 41.32 -60.55 26.86
CA LYS A 79 40.11 -60.09 27.58
C LYS A 79 39.45 -58.96 26.89
N ASN A 80 38.09 -58.98 26.88
CA ASN A 80 37.27 -57.87 26.42
C ASN A 80 36.49 -57.30 27.61
N TYR A 81 36.62 -56.00 27.81
CA TYR A 81 35.80 -55.22 28.72
C TYR A 81 34.63 -54.62 27.91
N ASN A 82 33.43 -55.09 28.15
CA ASN A 82 32.20 -54.56 27.52
C ASN A 82 31.44 -53.78 28.58
N ILE A 83 31.27 -52.49 28.39
CA ILE A 83 30.71 -51.55 29.35
C ILE A 83 29.47 -50.91 28.75
N PHE A 84 28.33 -51.16 29.35
CA PHE A 84 27.07 -50.54 28.97
C PHE A 84 26.81 -49.36 29.92
N MET A 85 26.56 -48.19 29.35
CA MET A 85 26.41 -46.91 30.06
C MET A 85 25.04 -46.30 29.82
N GLY A 86 24.49 -45.64 30.86
CA GLY A 86 23.28 -44.86 30.75
C GLY A 86 23.24 -43.73 31.78
N GLY A 87 22.90 -42.53 31.37
CA GLY A 87 22.96 -41.36 32.24
C GLY A 87 22.24 -40.14 31.70
N ALA A 88 22.46 -39.02 32.40
CA ALA A 88 21.96 -37.71 32.00
C ALA A 88 23.12 -36.83 31.49
N SER A 89 22.82 -35.97 30.53
CA SER A 89 23.76 -35.03 29.94
C SER A 89 23.27 -33.59 30.08
N LEU A 90 24.26 -32.68 30.23
CA LEU A 90 24.07 -31.25 30.20
C LEU A 90 25.11 -30.66 29.25
N GLY A 91 24.68 -29.74 28.36
CA GLY A 91 25.56 -29.10 27.42
C GLY A 91 25.28 -27.63 27.22
N LEU A 92 26.33 -26.91 26.84
CA LEU A 92 26.25 -25.56 26.36
C LEU A 92 26.66 -25.55 24.89
N TYR A 93 25.92 -24.86 24.04
CA TYR A 93 26.26 -24.75 22.62
C TYR A 93 26.07 -23.35 22.11
N PHE A 94 26.76 -23.01 21.03
CA PHE A 94 26.59 -21.77 20.31
C PHE A 94 27.01 -21.92 18.85
N TYR A 95 26.56 -20.98 18.02
CA TYR A 95 26.93 -20.88 16.61
C TYR A 95 27.78 -19.61 16.41
N PRO A 96 29.13 -19.70 16.42
CA PRO A 96 30.00 -18.54 16.17
C PRO A 96 29.76 -17.93 14.78
N LEU A 97 29.50 -18.78 13.81
CA LEU A 97 29.07 -18.48 12.46
C LEU A 97 27.78 -19.25 12.15
N SER A 98 27.03 -18.85 11.16
CA SER A 98 25.75 -19.48 10.79
C SER A 98 25.80 -21.00 10.60
N ARG A 99 26.97 -21.50 10.19
CA ARG A 99 27.22 -22.93 9.93
C ARG A 99 28.18 -23.59 10.88
N LEU A 100 28.91 -22.84 11.70
CA LEU A 100 29.85 -23.39 12.65
C LEU A 100 29.17 -23.66 14.00
N TYR A 101 29.19 -24.91 14.45
CA TYR A 101 28.64 -25.36 15.73
C TYR A 101 29.79 -25.65 16.70
N VAL A 102 29.65 -25.16 17.92
CA VAL A 102 30.58 -25.43 19.01
C VAL A 102 29.77 -25.80 20.25
N SER A 103 30.15 -26.88 20.93
CA SER A 103 29.54 -27.24 22.22
C SER A 103 30.56 -27.78 23.23
N ALA A 104 30.18 -27.63 24.50
CA ALA A 104 30.85 -28.27 25.65
C ALA A 104 29.77 -29.04 26.42
N ASN A 105 29.99 -30.32 26.66
CA ASN A 105 29.02 -31.23 27.24
C ASN A 105 29.62 -31.97 28.40
N GLY A 106 28.80 -32.25 29.42
CA GLY A 106 29.13 -33.14 30.54
C GLY A 106 28.00 -34.13 30.75
N SER A 107 28.36 -35.35 31.13
CA SER A 107 27.39 -36.38 31.51
C SER A 107 27.83 -37.17 32.73
N TYR A 108 26.79 -37.67 33.42
CA TYR A 108 26.97 -38.52 34.59
C TYR A 108 25.92 -39.61 34.60
N GLY A 109 26.33 -40.83 34.95
CA GLY A 109 25.41 -41.96 34.93
C GLY A 109 25.91 -43.22 35.61
N ILE A 110 25.24 -44.32 35.33
CA ILE A 110 25.56 -45.65 35.82
C ILE A 110 26.03 -46.53 34.66
N HIS A 111 26.89 -47.49 34.97
CA HIS A 111 27.32 -48.48 34.01
C HIS A 111 27.21 -49.90 34.54
N SER A 112 27.21 -50.85 33.62
CA SER A 112 27.35 -52.27 33.89
C SER A 112 28.50 -52.77 33.01
N THR A 113 29.54 -53.27 33.63
CA THR A 113 30.74 -53.79 32.96
C THR A 113 30.68 -55.31 32.99
N SER A 114 30.87 -55.97 31.86
CA SER A 114 31.13 -57.40 31.75
C SER A 114 32.54 -57.62 31.23
N ILE A 115 33.22 -58.59 31.82
CA ILE A 115 34.54 -59.03 31.40
C ILE A 115 34.34 -60.41 30.77
N ASP A 116 34.78 -60.55 29.52
CA ASP A 116 34.75 -61.77 28.77
C ASP A 116 36.15 -62.18 28.42
N ALA A 117 36.58 -63.38 28.94
CA ALA A 117 37.90 -63.95 28.72
C ALA A 117 37.76 -65.47 28.67
N PRO A 118 38.68 -66.19 27.99
CA PRO A 118 38.58 -67.66 27.79
C PRO A 118 38.50 -68.50 29.12
N SER A 119 38.91 -67.91 30.22
CA SER A 119 38.90 -68.59 31.53
C SER A 119 38.09 -67.92 32.64
N VAL A 120 37.60 -66.74 32.48
CA VAL A 120 36.87 -65.96 33.52
C VAL A 120 35.85 -65.02 32.92
N THR A 121 34.63 -65.17 33.38
CA THR A 121 33.57 -64.18 33.13
C THR A 121 33.27 -63.47 34.45
N GLY A 122 33.21 -62.13 34.43
CA GLY A 122 32.86 -61.28 35.56
C GLY A 122 31.91 -60.14 35.19
N SER A 123 31.16 -59.63 36.17
CA SER A 123 30.34 -58.43 35.96
C SER A 123 30.48 -57.46 37.13
N GLY A 124 30.57 -56.17 36.84
CA GLY A 124 30.59 -55.06 37.78
C GLY A 124 29.55 -54.00 37.47
N LYS A 125 29.11 -53.26 38.47
CA LYS A 125 28.25 -52.08 38.31
C LYS A 125 28.91 -50.88 38.99
N GLY A 126 28.73 -49.70 38.43
CA GLY A 126 29.29 -48.50 39.01
C GLY A 126 28.73 -47.24 38.37
N THR A 127 29.49 -46.19 38.49
CA THR A 127 29.13 -44.87 37.92
C THR A 127 30.18 -44.44 36.90
N TYR A 128 29.78 -43.56 36.00
CA TYR A 128 30.70 -42.91 35.07
C TYR A 128 30.44 -41.42 34.97
N TRP A 129 31.45 -40.66 34.56
CA TRP A 129 31.28 -39.31 34.07
C TRP A 129 32.06 -39.11 32.78
N ARG A 130 31.56 -38.23 31.93
CA ARG A 130 32.19 -37.83 30.67
C ARG A 130 32.16 -36.30 30.54
N GLY A 131 33.26 -35.72 30.03
CA GLY A 131 33.34 -34.32 29.61
C GLY A 131 33.85 -34.27 28.18
N PHE A 132 33.16 -33.59 27.28
CA PHE A 132 33.56 -33.53 25.88
C PHE A 132 33.15 -32.24 25.19
N GLY A 133 33.94 -31.87 24.18
CA GLY A 133 33.67 -30.77 23.28
C GLY A 133 33.32 -31.27 21.89
N GLU A 134 32.51 -30.50 21.19
CA GLU A 134 32.19 -30.75 19.79
C GLU A 134 32.48 -29.50 18.96
N LEU A 135 33.06 -29.71 17.77
CA LEU A 135 33.23 -28.70 16.72
C LEU A 135 32.63 -29.27 15.43
N GLY A 136 31.64 -28.58 14.86
CA GLY A 136 30.92 -29.14 13.76
C GLY A 136 30.42 -28.14 12.71
N PHE A 137 29.96 -28.72 11.63
CA PHE A 137 29.40 -28.01 10.50
C PHE A 137 27.92 -28.31 10.38
N ARG A 138 27.11 -27.25 10.37
CA ARG A 138 25.65 -27.30 10.16
C ARG A 138 25.36 -27.32 8.68
N PHE A 139 24.99 -28.46 8.14
CA PHE A 139 24.63 -28.63 6.73
C PHE A 139 23.24 -28.07 6.42
N THR A 140 22.29 -28.40 7.29
CA THR A 140 20.89 -27.92 7.22
C THR A 140 20.43 -27.51 8.63
N PRO A 141 19.28 -26.85 8.79
CA PRO A 141 18.70 -26.59 10.10
C PRO A 141 18.55 -27.85 10.97
N GLY A 142 18.23 -28.99 10.33
CA GLY A 142 17.99 -30.25 10.99
C GLY A 142 19.20 -31.17 11.13
N PHE A 143 20.38 -30.82 10.58
CA PHE A 143 21.53 -31.75 10.57
C PHE A 143 22.86 -31.02 10.79
N VAL A 144 23.63 -31.52 11.80
CA VAL A 144 24.98 -31.06 12.14
C VAL A 144 25.90 -32.29 12.22
N LEU A 145 27.07 -32.22 11.59
CA LEU A 145 28.14 -33.21 11.73
C LEU A 145 29.28 -32.58 12.48
N ASN A 146 29.71 -33.23 13.56
CA ASN A 146 30.74 -32.73 14.49
C ASN A 146 31.92 -33.67 14.59
N ALA A 147 33.11 -33.10 14.78
CA ALA A 147 34.22 -33.76 15.42
C ALA A 147 34.05 -33.67 16.96
N VAL A 148 34.30 -34.73 17.65
CA VAL A 148 34.12 -34.84 19.12
C VAL A 148 35.45 -35.23 19.74
N GLY A 149 35.77 -34.62 20.87
CA GLY A 149 36.91 -35.00 21.68
C GLY A 149 36.61 -34.80 23.16
N GLY A 150 37.04 -35.73 23.98
CA GLY A 150 36.70 -35.67 25.38
C GLY A 150 37.46 -36.67 26.25
N TYR A 151 37.01 -36.76 27.47
CA TYR A 151 37.55 -37.63 28.48
C TYR A 151 36.40 -38.31 29.25
N GLU A 152 36.55 -39.61 29.52
CA GLU A 152 35.61 -40.37 30.33
C GLU A 152 36.31 -41.14 31.46
N ASN A 153 35.62 -41.29 32.58
CA ASN A 153 36.09 -42.01 33.74
C ASN A 153 34.99 -42.98 34.23
N ILE A 154 35.29 -44.23 34.23
CA ILE A 154 34.41 -45.34 34.61
C ILE A 154 34.87 -45.84 35.96
N MET A 155 33.98 -45.87 36.95
CA MET A 155 34.31 -46.14 38.36
C MET A 155 33.46 -47.28 38.91
N ILE A 156 34.07 -48.15 39.71
CA ILE A 156 33.38 -49.15 40.53
C ILE A 156 33.64 -48.83 42.00
N ASP A 157 32.59 -48.69 42.78
CA ASP A 157 32.63 -48.34 44.22
C ASP A 157 33.50 -47.10 44.52
N GLY A 158 33.40 -46.07 43.60
CA GLY A 158 34.15 -44.82 43.72
C GLY A 158 35.63 -44.89 43.30
N THR A 159 36.15 -46.08 42.95
CA THR A 159 37.49 -46.26 42.43
C THR A 159 37.49 -46.28 40.91
N PRO A 160 38.39 -45.50 40.26
CA PRO A 160 38.49 -45.53 38.80
C PRO A 160 38.86 -46.92 38.30
N LEU A 161 38.05 -47.46 37.38
CA LEU A 161 38.30 -48.68 36.65
C LEU A 161 39.06 -48.40 35.37
N ILE A 162 38.55 -47.43 34.59
CA ILE A 162 39.12 -47.03 33.31
C ILE A 162 38.98 -45.52 33.17
N LYS A 163 40.08 -44.87 32.89
CA LYS A 163 40.15 -43.46 32.47
C LYS A 163 40.63 -43.39 31.05
N THR A 164 39.90 -42.70 30.18
CA THR A 164 40.26 -42.71 28.77
C THR A 164 39.91 -41.42 28.07
N PRO A 165 40.90 -40.79 27.40
CA PRO A 165 40.58 -39.82 26.38
C PRO A 165 39.92 -40.55 25.20
N PHE A 166 39.01 -39.82 24.51
CA PHE A 166 38.37 -40.32 23.32
C PHE A 166 38.24 -39.26 22.23
N VAL A 167 38.20 -39.70 21.00
CA VAL A 167 37.88 -38.85 19.82
C VAL A 167 36.88 -39.58 18.94
N GLY A 168 36.09 -38.82 18.23
CA GLY A 168 35.09 -39.41 17.36
C GLY A 168 34.36 -38.41 16.44
N LEU A 169 33.30 -38.90 15.87
CA LEU A 169 32.37 -38.10 15.07
C LEU A 169 31.01 -38.14 15.73
N SER A 170 30.23 -37.05 15.58
CA SER A 170 28.87 -36.97 16.07
C SER A 170 27.96 -36.47 14.97
N ALA A 171 26.88 -37.19 14.73
CA ALA A 171 25.79 -36.77 13.87
C ALA A 171 24.61 -36.32 14.74
N LYS A 172 24.29 -35.03 14.73
CA LYS A 172 23.18 -34.42 15.48
C LYS A 172 22.02 -34.11 14.54
N PHE A 173 20.83 -34.67 14.81
CA PHE A 173 19.57 -34.47 14.10
C PHE A 173 18.66 -33.64 14.98
N ASN A 174 18.35 -32.40 14.55
CA ASN A 174 17.47 -31.50 15.29
C ASN A 174 16.03 -31.59 14.75
N PHE A 175 15.08 -31.63 15.67
CA PHE A 175 13.65 -31.67 15.39
C PHE A 175 12.94 -30.59 16.20
N SER A 176 11.90 -30.00 15.65
CA SER A 176 11.02 -29.05 16.34
C SER A 176 9.59 -29.54 16.30
N THR A 177 8.90 -29.51 17.42
CA THR A 177 7.45 -29.83 17.50
C THR A 177 6.60 -28.68 16.98
N ASN A 178 7.13 -27.47 16.94
CA ASN A 178 6.48 -26.33 16.34
C ASN A 178 6.98 -26.18 14.89
N LYS A 179 6.05 -26.20 13.93
CA LYS A 179 6.38 -25.99 12.50
C LYS A 179 7.16 -24.70 12.23
N ASN A 180 7.17 -23.77 13.20
CA ASN A 180 7.75 -22.44 13.09
C ASN A 180 8.91 -22.14 14.06
N SER A 181 9.24 -23.04 14.99
CA SER A 181 10.35 -22.78 15.96
C SER A 181 11.63 -23.52 15.58
N GLY A 182 12.76 -22.89 15.79
CA GLY A 182 14.09 -23.46 15.59
C GLY A 182 14.67 -23.39 14.17
N MET A 183 13.86 -23.17 13.15
CA MET A 183 14.30 -23.16 11.75
C MET A 183 14.22 -21.80 11.06
N GLY A 184 14.55 -20.74 11.78
CA GLY A 184 14.33 -19.37 11.34
C GLY A 184 12.93 -18.93 11.75
N SER A 185 12.82 -18.00 12.65
CA SER A 185 11.55 -17.42 13.06
C SER A 185 11.69 -15.92 13.11
N PHE A 186 10.60 -15.24 12.76
CA PHE A 186 10.49 -13.81 12.91
C PHE A 186 9.52 -13.44 14.01
N SER A 187 9.87 -12.40 14.78
CA SER A 187 8.93 -11.67 15.61
C SER A 187 8.54 -10.41 14.88
N VAL A 188 7.23 -10.12 14.81
CA VAL A 188 6.71 -8.93 14.16
C VAL A 188 5.94 -8.10 15.19
N LYS A 189 6.24 -6.80 15.22
CA LYS A 189 5.45 -5.78 15.92
C LYS A 189 5.02 -4.76 14.90
N PHE A 190 3.73 -4.58 14.74
CA PHE A 190 3.16 -3.61 13.82
C PHE A 190 2.64 -2.40 14.59
N ALA A 191 3.02 -1.21 14.14
CA ALA A 191 2.48 0.06 14.57
C ALA A 191 1.74 0.69 13.38
N GLN A 192 0.43 0.80 13.50
CA GLN A 192 -0.40 1.45 12.50
C GLN A 192 -0.36 2.96 12.73
N ASP A 193 -0.16 3.76 11.67
CA ASP A 193 -0.06 5.22 11.78
C ASP A 193 -1.44 5.86 12.00
N SER A 194 -2.43 5.38 11.24
CA SER A 194 -3.84 5.76 11.35
C SER A 194 -4.73 4.60 10.91
N ALA A 195 -6.02 4.64 11.23
CA ALA A 195 -6.97 3.66 10.71
C ALA A 195 -6.99 3.67 9.17
N VAL A 196 -7.25 2.52 8.56
CA VAL A 196 -7.44 2.42 7.11
C VAL A 196 -8.77 3.06 6.74
N TYR A 197 -8.74 4.02 5.82
CA TYR A 197 -9.91 4.62 5.19
C TYR A 197 -10.18 3.92 3.86
N PRO A 198 -11.27 3.17 3.70
CA PRO A 198 -11.56 2.42 2.48
C PRO A 198 -11.57 3.27 1.20
N VAL A 199 -11.97 4.53 1.30
CA VAL A 199 -11.93 5.47 0.17
C VAL A 199 -10.51 5.71 -0.34
N CYS A 200 -9.49 5.62 0.52
CA CYS A 200 -8.08 5.77 0.16
C CYS A 200 -7.42 4.43 -0.25
N ALA A 201 -8.19 3.38 -0.54
CA ALA A 201 -7.68 2.03 -0.82
C ALA A 201 -6.58 2.00 -1.89
N ASN A 202 -6.71 2.80 -2.94
CA ASN A 202 -5.72 2.88 -4.01
C ASN A 202 -4.44 3.63 -3.58
N ALA A 203 -4.50 4.55 -2.63
CA ALA A 203 -3.34 5.27 -2.13
C ALA A 203 -2.40 4.37 -1.31
N TYR A 204 -2.92 3.34 -0.64
CA TYR A 204 -2.10 2.42 0.15
C TYR A 204 -1.15 1.54 -0.68
N LYS A 205 -1.24 1.57 -2.02
CA LYS A 205 -0.25 0.95 -2.91
C LYS A 205 1.11 1.64 -2.86
N THR A 206 1.14 2.92 -2.51
CA THR A 206 2.33 3.79 -2.49
C THR A 206 2.54 4.49 -1.16
N THR A 207 1.48 4.66 -0.36
CA THR A 207 1.53 5.26 0.98
C THR A 207 1.39 4.14 2.02
N PRO A 208 2.33 3.99 2.97
CA PRO A 208 2.27 2.93 3.96
C PRO A 208 1.14 3.18 4.97
N MET A 209 0.56 2.11 5.48
CA MET A 209 -0.44 2.14 6.55
C MET A 209 0.19 2.22 7.94
N GLY A 210 1.48 2.00 8.05
CA GLY A 210 2.26 1.94 9.28
C GLY A 210 3.54 1.17 9.08
N ILE A 211 4.27 0.95 10.17
CA ILE A 211 5.58 0.30 10.15
C ILE A 211 5.53 -1.01 10.93
N ALA A 212 6.03 -2.08 10.32
CA ALA A 212 6.25 -3.36 10.95
C ALA A 212 7.73 -3.52 11.32
N SER A 213 8.03 -3.63 12.61
CA SER A 213 9.37 -4.00 13.08
C SER A 213 9.51 -5.52 13.06
N VAL A 214 10.28 -6.03 12.11
CA VAL A 214 10.49 -7.46 11.83
C VAL A 214 11.84 -7.88 12.35
N ARG A 215 11.85 -8.73 13.40
CA ARG A 215 13.07 -9.20 14.05
C ARG A 215 13.37 -10.65 13.70
N ASN A 216 14.56 -10.91 13.19
CA ASN A 216 15.07 -12.27 13.04
C ASN A 216 15.36 -12.88 14.42
N MET A 217 14.60 -13.90 14.81
CA MET A 217 14.74 -14.61 16.07
C MET A 217 15.66 -15.85 15.98
N SER A 218 16.14 -16.16 14.78
CA SER A 218 17.00 -17.32 14.56
C SER A 218 18.43 -17.10 15.02
N SER A 219 19.12 -18.19 15.30
CA SER A 219 20.54 -18.23 15.68
C SER A 219 21.49 -17.95 14.51
N ALA A 220 20.97 -17.80 13.29
CA ALA A 220 21.74 -17.51 12.09
C ALA A 220 21.13 -16.33 11.31
N GLU A 221 21.92 -15.78 10.38
CA GLU A 221 21.42 -14.84 9.40
C GLU A 221 20.41 -15.51 8.47
N VAL A 222 19.45 -14.74 7.97
CA VAL A 222 18.53 -15.13 6.90
C VAL A 222 18.85 -14.30 5.66
N ARG A 223 18.69 -14.88 4.48
CA ARG A 223 19.03 -14.27 3.18
C ARG A 223 17.83 -14.27 2.25
N ASP A 224 17.88 -13.41 1.23
CA ASP A 224 16.84 -13.29 0.21
C ASP A 224 15.45 -13.17 0.84
N VAL A 225 15.31 -12.18 1.73
CA VAL A 225 14.10 -11.97 2.53
C VAL A 225 13.16 -11.07 1.75
N HIS A 226 12.00 -11.58 1.38
CA HIS A 226 10.90 -10.83 0.78
C HIS A 226 9.78 -10.76 1.80
N ILE A 227 9.28 -9.55 2.04
CA ILE A 227 8.20 -9.29 2.97
C ILE A 227 7.07 -8.65 2.19
N SER A 228 5.92 -9.30 2.20
CA SER A 228 4.72 -8.83 1.52
C SER A 228 3.52 -8.83 2.46
N PHE A 229 2.49 -8.10 2.09
CA PHE A 229 1.26 -7.96 2.85
C PHE A 229 0.04 -8.38 2.03
N ARG A 230 -0.93 -9.01 2.70
CA ARG A 230 -2.27 -9.29 2.19
C ARG A 230 -3.30 -9.27 3.32
N ALA A 231 -4.54 -8.95 3.00
CA ALA A 231 -5.67 -8.88 3.95
C ALA A 231 -6.85 -9.79 3.51
N GLY A 232 -6.57 -11.06 3.22
CA GLY A 232 -7.56 -12.05 2.83
C GLY A 232 -8.43 -11.58 1.66
N ARG A 233 -9.76 -11.60 1.82
CA ARG A 233 -10.73 -11.17 0.79
C ARG A 233 -10.66 -9.68 0.42
N TYR A 234 -10.05 -8.86 1.27
CA TYR A 234 -9.96 -7.42 1.06
C TYR A 234 -8.78 -7.02 0.17
N SER A 235 -7.81 -7.90 -0.07
CA SER A 235 -6.71 -7.64 -1.01
C SER A 235 -7.09 -8.09 -2.42
N ALA A 236 -6.75 -7.24 -3.40
CA ALA A 236 -6.77 -7.62 -4.82
C ALA A 236 -5.58 -8.51 -5.16
N ALA A 237 -4.41 -8.20 -4.56
CA ALA A 237 -3.18 -8.97 -4.69
C ALA A 237 -2.34 -8.87 -3.42
N GLU A 238 -1.35 -9.75 -3.30
CA GLU A 238 -0.28 -9.64 -2.32
C GLU A 238 0.66 -8.52 -2.74
N LYS A 239 0.93 -7.57 -1.83
CA LYS A 239 1.76 -6.38 -2.09
C LYS A 239 3.13 -6.56 -1.45
N GLU A 240 4.21 -6.53 -2.26
CA GLU A 240 5.57 -6.50 -1.74
C GLU A 240 5.82 -5.18 -1.00
N CYS A 241 6.29 -5.30 0.24
CA CYS A 241 6.58 -4.18 1.14
C CYS A 241 8.07 -3.88 1.23
N ALA A 242 8.91 -4.93 1.31
CA ALA A 242 10.36 -4.77 1.38
C ALA A 242 11.11 -6.03 0.94
N VAL A 243 12.34 -5.82 0.47
CA VAL A 243 13.29 -6.89 0.13
C VAL A 243 14.62 -6.61 0.82
N PHE A 244 15.17 -7.62 1.49
CA PHE A 244 16.48 -7.54 2.13
C PHE A 244 17.38 -8.68 1.65
N SER A 245 18.60 -8.37 1.25
CA SER A 245 19.56 -9.40 0.87
C SER A 245 19.95 -10.27 2.07
N VAL A 246 20.02 -9.68 3.27
CA VAL A 246 20.34 -10.35 4.52
C VAL A 246 19.73 -9.63 5.72
N ILE A 247 19.19 -10.40 6.67
CA ILE A 247 18.88 -9.91 8.02
C ILE A 247 19.70 -10.74 9.01
N ASN A 248 20.62 -10.07 9.69
CA ASN A 248 21.51 -10.72 10.65
C ASN A 248 20.74 -11.32 11.83
N ARG A 249 21.36 -12.31 12.51
CA ARG A 249 20.78 -12.94 13.70
C ARG A 249 20.40 -11.89 14.76
N TYR A 250 19.22 -12.03 15.34
CA TYR A 250 18.67 -11.17 16.40
C TYR A 250 18.54 -9.68 16.05
N ARG A 251 18.69 -9.30 14.78
CA ARG A 251 18.50 -7.93 14.31
C ARG A 251 17.07 -7.71 13.86
N SER A 252 16.61 -6.48 14.06
CA SER A 252 15.31 -5.97 13.55
C SER A 252 15.53 -5.10 12.32
N VAL A 253 14.55 -5.10 11.45
CA VAL A 253 14.40 -4.17 10.33
C VAL A 253 13.00 -3.58 10.37
N ASP A 254 12.86 -2.32 10.01
CA ASP A 254 11.59 -1.65 9.94
C ASP A 254 11.09 -1.70 8.48
N VAL A 255 9.86 -2.14 8.32
CA VAL A 255 9.22 -2.42 7.04
C VAL A 255 7.97 -1.56 6.92
N PRO A 256 7.93 -0.60 5.99
CA PRO A 256 6.69 0.12 5.69
C PRO A 256 5.68 -0.85 5.06
N VAL A 257 4.47 -0.89 5.61
CA VAL A 257 3.43 -1.85 5.18
C VAL A 257 2.51 -1.18 4.17
N TYR A 258 2.61 -1.62 2.93
CA TYR A 258 1.74 -1.22 1.82
C TYR A 258 0.68 -2.28 1.57
N ALA A 259 -0.44 -1.89 0.95
CA ALA A 259 -1.53 -2.79 0.60
C ALA A 259 -2.02 -2.57 -0.83
N ASP A 260 -2.42 -3.64 -1.49
CA ASP A 260 -3.24 -3.59 -2.71
C ASP A 260 -4.65 -4.10 -2.37
N PHE A 261 -5.49 -3.16 -1.88
CA PHE A 261 -6.87 -3.47 -1.54
C PHE A 261 -7.73 -3.65 -2.80
N GLY A 262 -8.62 -4.64 -2.75
CA GLY A 262 -9.65 -4.85 -3.75
C GLY A 262 -10.96 -4.13 -3.42
N PRO A 263 -11.96 -4.17 -4.32
CA PRO A 263 -13.25 -3.47 -4.15
C PRO A 263 -14.05 -3.97 -2.93
N GLU A 264 -13.75 -5.14 -2.39
CA GLU A 264 -14.42 -5.68 -1.20
C GLU A 264 -14.20 -4.80 0.05
N ILE A 265 -13.12 -4.00 0.11
CA ILE A 265 -12.89 -3.08 1.23
C ILE A 265 -13.97 -1.98 1.27
N LEU A 266 -14.52 -1.58 0.12
CA LEU A 266 -15.58 -0.57 0.02
C LEU A 266 -16.95 -1.07 0.51
N ARG A 267 -17.07 -2.38 0.80
CA ARG A 267 -18.27 -2.94 1.46
C ARG A 267 -18.24 -2.79 2.98
N TYR A 268 -17.16 -2.24 3.53
CA TYR A 268 -17.00 -2.03 4.96
C TYR A 268 -17.92 -0.90 5.43
N SER A 269 -19.02 -1.26 6.11
CA SER A 269 -20.12 -0.36 6.45
C SER A 269 -20.15 0.07 7.92
N GLU A 270 -19.14 -0.30 8.70
CA GLU A 270 -18.99 0.05 10.11
C GLU A 270 -17.49 0.18 10.44
N ASP A 271 -17.15 0.93 11.49
CA ASP A 271 -15.78 0.95 12.02
C ASP A 271 -15.44 -0.40 12.65
N GLY A 272 -14.23 -0.91 12.42
CA GLY A 272 -13.85 -2.20 12.98
C GLY A 272 -12.42 -2.60 12.70
N LYS A 273 -12.17 -3.91 12.72
CA LYS A 273 -10.82 -4.48 12.56
C LYS A 273 -10.82 -5.57 11.50
N ILE A 274 -9.76 -5.59 10.69
CA ILE A 274 -9.51 -6.69 9.78
C ILE A 274 -8.18 -7.38 10.12
N ASN A 275 -8.11 -8.67 9.84
CA ASN A 275 -6.88 -9.44 9.96
C ASN A 275 -6.07 -9.30 8.67
N GLY A 276 -4.86 -8.79 8.80
CA GLY A 276 -3.85 -8.76 7.76
C GLY A 276 -2.76 -9.80 8.02
N GLU A 277 -2.09 -10.23 6.97
CA GLU A 277 -1.00 -11.18 7.00
C GLU A 277 0.25 -10.59 6.38
N LEU A 278 1.35 -10.53 7.14
CA LEU A 278 2.68 -10.34 6.59
C LEU A 278 3.26 -11.69 6.21
N VAL A 279 3.50 -11.88 4.94
CA VAL A 279 4.12 -13.08 4.37
C VAL A 279 5.61 -12.82 4.22
N ILE A 280 6.42 -13.59 4.95
CA ILE A 280 7.88 -13.45 4.99
C ILE A 280 8.47 -14.69 4.33
N SER A 281 9.02 -14.55 3.14
CA SER A 281 9.73 -15.61 2.45
C SER A 281 11.24 -15.33 2.50
N TYR A 282 12.05 -16.34 2.85
CA TYR A 282 13.49 -16.16 3.06
C TYR A 282 14.26 -17.47 2.85
N SER A 283 15.57 -17.36 2.72
CA SER A 283 16.49 -18.49 2.68
C SER A 283 17.21 -18.63 4.02
N PHE A 284 17.07 -19.80 4.66
CA PHE A 284 17.77 -20.14 5.89
C PHE A 284 18.67 -21.35 5.68
N LEU A 285 19.97 -21.19 5.81
CA LEU A 285 20.99 -22.20 5.56
C LEU A 285 20.85 -22.91 4.19
N GLY A 286 20.38 -22.17 3.18
CA GLY A 286 20.19 -22.68 1.81
C GLY A 286 18.81 -23.33 1.54
N LYS A 287 17.93 -23.37 2.53
CA LYS A 287 16.55 -23.83 2.37
C LYS A 287 15.59 -22.64 2.30
N ARG A 288 14.71 -22.62 1.28
CA ARG A 288 13.63 -21.63 1.19
C ARG A 288 12.57 -21.90 2.25
N MET A 289 12.18 -20.85 2.96
CA MET A 289 11.19 -20.87 4.03
C MET A 289 10.15 -19.80 3.78
N ILE A 290 8.91 -20.03 4.23
CA ILE A 290 7.83 -19.04 4.23
C ILE A 290 7.21 -19.04 5.61
N GLU A 291 7.02 -17.85 6.18
CA GLU A 291 6.38 -17.63 7.47
C GLU A 291 5.31 -16.55 7.32
N VAL A 292 4.15 -16.77 7.91
CA VAL A 292 3.03 -15.83 7.90
C VAL A 292 2.82 -15.31 9.31
N LYS A 293 2.77 -13.98 9.45
CA LYS A 293 2.50 -13.28 10.71
C LYS A 293 1.23 -12.46 10.59
N ASN A 294 0.31 -12.67 11.49
CA ASN A 294 -0.93 -11.90 11.56
C ASN A 294 -0.65 -10.51 12.17
N ILE A 295 -1.24 -9.50 11.57
CA ILE A 295 -1.34 -8.15 12.11
C ILE A 295 -2.80 -7.71 12.07
N ILE A 296 -3.18 -6.83 12.98
CA ILE A 296 -4.55 -6.32 13.04
C ILE A 296 -4.53 -4.89 12.51
N LEU A 297 -5.44 -4.58 11.60
CA LEU A 297 -5.65 -3.25 11.05
C LEU A 297 -6.98 -2.70 11.56
N ASP A 298 -6.93 -1.50 12.13
CA ASP A 298 -8.13 -0.71 12.36
C ASP A 298 -8.60 -0.12 11.03
N VAL A 299 -9.89 -0.27 10.74
CA VAL A 299 -10.51 0.15 9.47
C VAL A 299 -11.75 0.97 9.78
N LYS A 300 -11.88 2.10 9.11
CA LYS A 300 -13.03 2.99 9.20
C LYS A 300 -14.17 2.56 8.27
N HIS A 301 -15.37 3.09 8.53
CA HIS A 301 -16.49 3.00 7.60
C HIS A 301 -16.09 3.58 6.22
N ARG A 302 -16.60 3.00 5.14
CA ARG A 302 -16.23 3.38 3.76
C ARG A 302 -16.45 4.86 3.42
N ASN A 303 -17.42 5.51 4.05
CA ASN A 303 -17.72 6.92 3.88
C ASN A 303 -16.93 7.84 4.84
N SER A 304 -16.14 7.27 5.76
CA SER A 304 -15.39 8.06 6.75
C SER A 304 -14.28 8.88 6.09
N PHE A 305 -14.12 10.11 6.56
CA PHE A 305 -13.12 11.06 6.12
C PHE A 305 -12.56 11.86 7.32
N SER A 306 -11.26 12.18 7.27
CA SER A 306 -10.62 13.08 8.23
C SER A 306 -10.20 14.38 7.55
N TRP A 307 -10.69 15.49 8.05
CA TRP A 307 -10.33 16.82 7.56
C TRP A 307 -8.88 17.22 7.83
N ASP A 308 -8.15 16.44 8.65
CA ASP A 308 -6.71 16.63 8.86
C ASP A 308 -5.89 16.39 7.59
N ASN A 309 -6.44 15.62 6.64
CA ASN A 309 -5.80 15.35 5.35
C ASN A 309 -6.74 15.75 4.19
N LEU A 310 -6.86 17.04 3.96
CA LEU A 310 -7.73 17.61 2.93
C LEU A 310 -7.46 17.04 1.54
N ALA A 311 -6.20 16.74 1.21
CA ALA A 311 -5.82 16.19 -0.09
C ALA A 311 -6.49 14.83 -0.37
N SER A 312 -6.71 14.01 0.65
CA SER A 312 -7.33 12.68 0.49
C SER A 312 -8.80 12.73 0.08
N LEU A 313 -9.46 13.90 0.17
CA LEU A 313 -10.84 14.09 -0.31
C LEU A 313 -11.01 13.75 -1.79
N VAL A 314 -9.96 13.94 -2.59
CA VAL A 314 -10.00 13.60 -4.02
C VAL A 314 -10.24 12.11 -4.29
N CYS A 315 -10.02 11.23 -3.30
CA CYS A 315 -10.33 9.81 -3.42
C CYS A 315 -11.82 9.54 -3.65
N PHE A 316 -12.72 10.44 -3.18
CA PHE A 316 -14.16 10.36 -3.43
C PHE A 316 -14.55 10.83 -4.83
N ILE A 317 -13.72 11.65 -5.49
CA ILE A 317 -14.03 12.20 -6.83
C ILE A 317 -13.73 11.13 -7.87
N ASP A 318 -14.77 10.42 -8.29
CA ASP A 318 -14.68 9.31 -9.23
C ASP A 318 -15.40 9.63 -10.55
N SER A 319 -14.62 9.71 -11.62
CA SER A 319 -15.13 9.92 -12.99
C SER A 319 -15.45 8.60 -13.72
N GLY A 320 -15.15 7.45 -13.11
CA GLY A 320 -15.26 6.13 -13.73
C GLY A 320 -16.53 5.34 -13.39
N THR A 321 -17.30 5.76 -12.38
CA THR A 321 -18.57 5.12 -12.05
C THR A 321 -19.54 5.20 -13.23
N PRO A 322 -20.10 4.06 -13.74
CA PRO A 322 -20.94 4.05 -14.95
C PRO A 322 -22.11 5.01 -14.90
N GLU A 323 -22.79 5.12 -13.78
CA GLU A 323 -23.97 5.98 -13.61
C GLU A 323 -23.58 7.47 -13.63
N ILE A 324 -22.44 7.84 -13.06
CA ILE A 324 -21.89 9.20 -13.13
C ILE A 324 -21.49 9.53 -14.57
N LEU A 325 -20.81 8.59 -15.23
CA LEU A 325 -20.42 8.75 -16.64
C LEU A 325 -21.63 8.89 -17.56
N GLU A 326 -22.71 8.11 -17.33
CA GLU A 326 -23.95 8.20 -18.10
C GLU A 326 -24.65 9.55 -17.89
N ALA A 327 -24.80 9.99 -16.63
CA ALA A 327 -25.38 11.28 -16.29
C ALA A 327 -24.57 12.43 -16.92
N SER A 328 -23.26 12.38 -16.79
CA SER A 328 -22.36 13.39 -17.34
C SER A 328 -22.41 13.46 -18.88
N LYS A 329 -22.37 12.32 -19.55
CA LYS A 329 -22.52 12.24 -21.03
C LYS A 329 -23.85 12.73 -21.50
N TYR A 330 -24.94 12.43 -20.78
CA TYR A 330 -26.25 12.94 -21.09
C TYR A 330 -26.28 14.47 -21.03
N LEU A 331 -25.73 15.07 -19.95
CA LEU A 331 -25.72 16.52 -19.77
C LEU A 331 -24.76 17.21 -20.76
N ALA A 332 -23.59 16.64 -21.03
CA ALA A 332 -22.67 17.14 -22.04
C ALA A 332 -23.23 17.03 -23.47
N GLY A 333 -24.03 16.00 -23.74
CA GLY A 333 -24.67 15.81 -25.04
C GLY A 333 -25.91 16.68 -25.27
N ILE A 334 -26.34 17.47 -24.27
CA ILE A 334 -27.46 18.47 -24.43
C ILE A 334 -27.11 19.66 -25.33
N GLU A 335 -26.03 19.74 -25.71
CA GLU A 335 -25.10 20.19 -26.58
C GLU A 335 -25.26 21.39 -27.47
N ILE A 336 -24.16 21.96 -27.53
CA ILE A 336 -23.38 22.77 -28.50
C ILE A 336 -24.19 23.39 -29.68
N ASN A 337 -25.06 22.68 -30.38
CA ASN A 337 -25.83 23.25 -31.50
C ASN A 337 -27.03 24.09 -31.08
N ASN A 338 -27.49 23.93 -29.84
CA ASN A 338 -28.67 24.62 -29.31
C ASN A 338 -28.33 25.66 -28.23
N LEU A 339 -27.06 25.78 -27.87
CA LEU A 339 -26.62 26.75 -26.87
C LEU A 339 -26.19 28.07 -27.51
N LYS A 340 -26.45 29.16 -26.81
CA LYS A 340 -25.98 30.49 -27.19
C LYS A 340 -24.45 30.57 -27.08
N THR A 341 -23.81 31.33 -27.96
CA THR A 341 -22.40 31.69 -27.86
C THR A 341 -22.17 32.66 -26.71
N GLY A 342 -20.96 32.69 -26.19
CA GLY A 342 -20.54 33.62 -25.13
C GLY A 342 -19.58 33.01 -24.13
N MET A 343 -19.99 31.93 -23.50
CA MET A 343 -19.14 31.14 -22.64
C MET A 343 -18.28 30.17 -23.45
N ASN A 344 -17.05 29.91 -22.99
CA ASN A 344 -16.24 28.83 -23.56
C ASN A 344 -16.77 27.45 -23.12
N SER A 345 -16.25 26.37 -23.73
CA SER A 345 -16.74 25.01 -23.46
C SER A 345 -16.70 24.62 -21.98
N PRO A 346 -15.61 24.83 -21.20
CA PRO A 346 -15.61 24.48 -19.77
C PRO A 346 -16.74 25.18 -18.99
N LEU A 347 -16.99 26.46 -19.24
CA LEU A 347 -18.07 27.20 -18.58
C LEU A 347 -19.44 26.68 -18.97
N GLN A 348 -19.66 26.37 -20.27
CA GLN A 348 -20.91 25.80 -20.75
C GLN A 348 -21.21 24.44 -20.12
N TYR A 349 -20.23 23.56 -20.10
CA TYR A 349 -20.38 22.24 -19.46
C TYR A 349 -20.64 22.36 -17.96
N SER A 350 -19.96 23.28 -17.27
CA SER A 350 -20.20 23.52 -15.84
C SER A 350 -21.62 24.00 -15.57
N ALA A 351 -22.12 24.90 -16.42
CA ALA A 351 -23.50 25.35 -16.35
C ALA A 351 -24.50 24.20 -16.66
N ALA A 352 -24.21 23.37 -17.66
CA ALA A 352 -25.07 22.24 -18.03
C ALA A 352 -25.10 21.15 -16.93
N VAL A 353 -23.95 20.81 -16.34
CA VAL A 353 -23.86 19.85 -15.23
C VAL A 353 -24.60 20.37 -14.01
N MET A 354 -24.32 21.60 -13.58
CA MET A 354 -24.90 22.16 -12.36
C MET A 354 -26.43 22.38 -12.51
N GLU A 355 -26.86 22.97 -13.61
CA GLU A 355 -28.30 23.17 -13.86
C GLU A 355 -29.03 21.85 -14.13
N GLY A 356 -28.37 20.90 -14.81
CA GLY A 356 -28.91 19.57 -15.07
C GLY A 356 -29.17 18.78 -13.81
N LEU A 357 -28.19 18.72 -12.91
CA LEU A 357 -28.34 18.06 -11.61
C LEU A 357 -29.45 18.71 -10.77
N ARG A 358 -29.47 20.06 -10.72
CA ARG A 358 -30.50 20.81 -10.02
C ARG A 358 -31.90 20.54 -10.58
N ILE A 359 -32.09 20.53 -11.92
CA ILE A 359 -33.35 20.24 -12.57
C ILE A 359 -33.77 18.77 -12.40
N ALA A 360 -32.82 17.86 -12.32
CA ALA A 360 -33.06 16.45 -11.99
C ALA A 360 -33.55 16.24 -10.55
N GLY A 361 -33.49 17.27 -9.70
CA GLY A 361 -33.98 17.23 -8.32
C GLY A 361 -32.89 17.09 -7.28
N VAL A 362 -31.62 17.17 -7.64
CA VAL A 362 -30.53 17.22 -6.67
C VAL A 362 -30.60 18.55 -5.91
N VAL A 363 -30.65 18.47 -4.58
CA VAL A 363 -30.77 19.63 -3.68
C VAL A 363 -29.75 19.58 -2.57
N TRP A 364 -29.48 20.71 -1.98
CA TRP A 364 -28.76 20.74 -0.73
C TRP A 364 -29.63 20.14 0.40
N SER A 365 -29.04 19.23 1.14
CA SER A 365 -29.63 18.61 2.32
C SER A 365 -28.55 18.46 3.37
N GLU A 366 -28.73 19.10 4.52
CA GLU A 366 -27.77 18.99 5.62
C GLU A 366 -27.70 17.54 6.12
N ASP A 367 -26.48 17.02 6.30
CA ASP A 367 -26.30 15.74 6.96
C ASP A 367 -26.68 15.91 8.44
N SER A 368 -27.61 15.08 8.90
CA SER A 368 -28.13 15.15 10.26
C SER A 368 -27.13 14.68 11.32
N VAL A 369 -26.14 13.90 10.93
CA VAL A 369 -25.14 13.29 11.83
C VAL A 369 -23.82 14.03 11.76
N THR A 370 -23.33 14.27 10.55
CA THR A 370 -22.04 14.90 10.27
C THR A 370 -22.17 16.13 9.38
N PRO A 371 -22.86 17.23 9.84
CA PRO A 371 -23.01 18.42 9.01
C PRO A 371 -21.65 19.08 8.73
N TYR A 372 -21.37 19.35 7.44
CA TYR A 372 -20.13 19.94 6.96
C TYR A 372 -19.59 21.09 7.80
N THR A 373 -20.44 22.08 8.10
CA THR A 373 -20.05 23.29 8.82
C THR A 373 -19.52 23.01 10.24
N LYS A 374 -19.90 21.88 10.82
CA LYS A 374 -19.46 21.47 12.14
C LYS A 374 -18.20 20.60 12.05
N PHE A 375 -18.20 19.62 11.16
CA PHE A 375 -17.13 18.62 11.08
C PHE A 375 -15.88 19.14 10.38
N ARG A 376 -16.03 20.13 9.46
CA ARG A 376 -14.90 20.76 8.78
C ARG A 376 -13.83 21.33 9.72
N THR A 377 -14.21 21.76 10.92
CA THR A 377 -13.32 22.49 11.84
C THR A 377 -13.07 21.84 13.19
N ASN A 378 -13.79 20.79 13.56
CA ASN A 378 -13.70 20.21 14.90
C ASN A 378 -12.73 19.01 15.02
N GLY A 379 -12.12 18.56 13.90
CA GLY A 379 -11.20 17.41 13.89
C GLY A 379 -11.87 16.05 14.11
N GLU A 380 -13.20 15.97 14.10
CA GLU A 380 -13.93 14.71 14.17
C GLU A 380 -13.95 14.02 12.79
N ILE A 381 -14.25 12.72 12.78
CA ILE A 381 -14.38 11.95 11.54
C ILE A 381 -15.73 12.24 10.89
N ASP A 382 -15.68 12.73 9.67
CA ASP A 382 -16.83 13.04 8.84
C ASP A 382 -17.31 11.81 8.07
N SER A 383 -18.53 11.88 7.51
CA SER A 383 -19.12 10.83 6.67
C SER A 383 -19.54 11.44 5.34
N ILE A 384 -18.74 11.24 4.32
CA ILE A 384 -18.90 11.83 2.98
C ILE A 384 -19.55 10.83 2.03
N GLN A 385 -20.50 11.28 1.22
CA GLN A 385 -21.15 10.44 0.22
C GLN A 385 -20.28 10.26 -1.02
N TYR A 386 -20.27 9.05 -1.56
CA TYR A 386 -19.76 8.83 -2.91
C TYR A 386 -20.66 9.53 -3.95
N PRO A 387 -20.15 9.97 -5.10
CA PRO A 387 -20.94 10.67 -6.13
C PRO A 387 -22.23 9.95 -6.50
N ILE A 388 -22.18 8.62 -6.61
CA ILE A 388 -23.35 7.79 -6.91
C ILE A 388 -24.40 7.80 -5.79
N GLN A 389 -23.99 7.98 -4.54
CA GLN A 389 -24.92 8.08 -3.42
C GLN A 389 -25.66 9.41 -3.48
N THR A 390 -24.94 10.53 -3.59
CA THR A 390 -25.52 11.88 -3.72
C THR A 390 -26.45 11.99 -4.93
N LEU A 391 -26.02 11.42 -6.08
CA LEU A 391 -26.82 11.40 -7.31
C LEU A 391 -28.15 10.65 -7.12
N ASN A 392 -28.13 9.52 -6.45
CA ASN A 392 -29.29 8.65 -6.31
C ASN A 392 -30.17 9.00 -5.10
N LEU A 393 -29.61 9.62 -4.06
CA LEU A 393 -30.38 10.20 -2.94
C LEU A 393 -31.02 11.53 -3.33
N LEU A 394 -30.56 12.15 -4.44
CA LEU A 394 -30.95 13.48 -4.89
C LEU A 394 -30.67 14.57 -3.84
N GLY A 395 -29.65 14.38 -3.00
CA GLY A 395 -29.31 15.33 -1.95
C GLY A 395 -28.01 15.00 -1.25
N GLY A 396 -27.39 16.04 -0.71
CA GLY A 396 -26.18 16.00 0.11
C GLY A 396 -25.85 17.38 0.61
N ASP A 397 -24.90 17.50 1.51
CA ASP A 397 -24.45 18.80 1.97
C ASP A 397 -23.38 19.42 1.06
N TYR A 398 -22.51 20.31 1.53
CA TYR A 398 -21.68 21.11 0.61
C TYR A 398 -20.57 20.31 -0.04
N ASP A 399 -19.91 19.41 0.70
CA ASP A 399 -18.85 18.55 0.17
C ASP A 399 -19.39 17.42 -0.70
N ASP A 400 -20.51 16.81 -0.33
CA ASP A 400 -21.22 15.81 -1.12
C ASP A 400 -21.59 16.35 -2.52
N LEU A 401 -22.19 17.54 -2.54
CA LEU A 401 -22.55 18.23 -3.79
C LEU A 401 -21.30 18.60 -4.59
N GLY A 402 -20.26 19.07 -3.91
CA GLY A 402 -18.99 19.42 -4.53
C GLY A 402 -18.31 18.23 -5.18
N ILE A 403 -18.25 17.10 -4.49
CA ILE A 403 -17.69 15.84 -5.00
C ILE A 403 -18.49 15.34 -6.20
N LEU A 404 -19.83 15.39 -6.15
CA LEU A 404 -20.68 15.01 -7.29
C LEU A 404 -20.42 15.89 -8.51
N VAL A 405 -20.38 17.22 -8.33
CA VAL A 405 -20.14 18.18 -9.44
C VAL A 405 -18.75 17.97 -10.03
N CYS A 406 -17.71 17.84 -9.19
CA CYS A 406 -16.34 17.53 -9.64
C CYS A 406 -16.31 16.23 -10.45
N SER A 407 -16.92 15.15 -9.95
CA SER A 407 -16.93 13.85 -10.63
C SER A 407 -17.62 13.91 -11.99
N CYS A 408 -18.73 14.62 -12.08
CA CYS A 408 -19.43 14.83 -13.36
C CYS A 408 -18.57 15.62 -14.36
N LEU A 409 -17.88 16.66 -13.93
CA LEU A 409 -17.03 17.48 -14.79
C LEU A 409 -15.78 16.71 -15.24
N GLU A 410 -15.10 16.02 -14.34
CA GLU A 410 -13.98 15.15 -14.66
C GLU A 410 -14.36 14.06 -15.67
N SER A 411 -15.58 13.50 -15.56
CA SER A 411 -16.13 12.54 -16.54
C SER A 411 -16.32 13.15 -17.94
N CYS A 412 -16.45 14.48 -18.04
CA CYS A 412 -16.51 15.22 -19.30
C CYS A 412 -15.12 15.66 -19.79
N GLY A 413 -14.05 15.35 -19.08
CA GLY A 413 -12.69 15.78 -19.39
C GLY A 413 -12.43 17.25 -19.03
N ILE A 414 -13.21 17.82 -18.14
CA ILE A 414 -13.02 19.15 -17.57
C ILE A 414 -12.29 19.02 -16.24
N GLY A 415 -11.09 19.55 -16.15
CA GLY A 415 -10.30 19.52 -14.93
C GLY A 415 -10.97 20.30 -13.81
N THR A 416 -10.94 19.74 -12.60
CA THR A 416 -11.53 20.34 -11.42
C THR A 416 -10.56 20.51 -10.27
N GLY A 417 -10.96 21.26 -9.28
CA GLY A 417 -10.34 21.44 -7.99
C GLY A 417 -11.38 21.87 -6.98
N PHE A 418 -10.95 22.12 -5.77
CA PHE A 418 -11.82 22.66 -4.74
C PHE A 418 -11.07 23.49 -3.70
N ILE A 419 -11.85 24.30 -2.96
CA ILE A 419 -11.46 25.02 -1.76
C ILE A 419 -12.49 24.68 -0.69
N ALA A 420 -12.07 24.12 0.43
CA ALA A 420 -12.93 23.81 1.56
C ALA A 420 -12.87 24.94 2.59
N LEU A 421 -13.82 25.86 2.54
CA LEU A 421 -14.00 26.91 3.55
C LEU A 421 -14.71 26.34 4.79
N GLU A 422 -14.76 27.08 5.89
CA GLU A 422 -15.50 26.68 7.09
C GLU A 422 -17.01 26.57 6.87
N ASP A 423 -17.58 27.44 6.01
CA ASP A 423 -19.01 27.60 5.82
C ASP A 423 -19.49 27.43 4.38
N ASP A 424 -18.61 26.97 3.48
CA ASP A 424 -18.93 26.71 2.07
C ASP A 424 -17.87 25.78 1.44
N PHE A 425 -18.27 24.97 0.49
CA PHE A 425 -17.39 24.21 -0.36
C PHE A 425 -17.39 24.82 -1.76
N ILE A 426 -16.22 25.26 -2.22
CA ILE A 426 -16.07 25.92 -3.52
C ILE A 426 -15.48 24.94 -4.52
N VAL A 427 -16.28 24.56 -5.50
CA VAL A 427 -15.79 23.80 -6.66
C VAL A 427 -15.05 24.75 -7.60
N LEU A 428 -13.89 24.34 -8.03
CA LEU A 428 -13.06 25.02 -9.01
C LEU A 428 -13.14 24.28 -10.35
N VAL A 429 -13.34 25.02 -11.43
CA VAL A 429 -13.41 24.49 -12.79
C VAL A 429 -12.29 25.08 -13.62
N ASP A 430 -11.45 24.24 -14.20
CA ASP A 430 -10.41 24.69 -15.12
C ASP A 430 -11.05 25.30 -16.37
N THR A 431 -10.85 26.60 -16.56
CA THR A 431 -11.42 27.34 -17.69
C THR A 431 -10.73 27.05 -19.01
N GLY A 432 -9.61 26.31 -19.01
CA GLY A 432 -8.74 26.13 -20.16
C GLY A 432 -7.91 27.39 -20.52
N VAL A 433 -7.94 28.41 -19.66
CA VAL A 433 -7.19 29.66 -19.84
C VAL A 433 -6.00 29.68 -18.88
N SER A 434 -4.80 29.96 -19.41
CA SER A 434 -3.60 30.09 -18.58
C SER A 434 -3.71 31.30 -17.64
N ALA A 435 -3.08 31.21 -16.46
CA ALA A 435 -3.10 32.25 -15.43
C ALA A 435 -2.72 33.63 -15.99
N GLU A 436 -1.70 33.71 -16.87
CA GLU A 436 -1.22 34.94 -17.51
C GLU A 436 -2.29 35.64 -18.39
N LYS A 437 -3.26 34.87 -18.90
CA LYS A 437 -4.33 35.39 -19.79
C LYS A 437 -5.64 35.64 -19.08
N LYS A 438 -5.72 35.41 -17.77
CA LYS A 438 -6.92 35.61 -16.96
C LYS A 438 -7.57 36.95 -17.24
N ASP A 439 -6.84 38.03 -17.07
CA ASP A 439 -7.35 39.41 -17.18
C ASP A 439 -7.77 39.83 -18.59
N ASN A 440 -7.40 39.03 -19.59
CA ASN A 440 -7.83 39.19 -20.99
C ASN A 440 -9.13 38.46 -21.29
N GLN A 441 -9.56 37.57 -20.41
CA GLN A 441 -10.71 36.68 -20.62
C GLN A 441 -11.82 36.86 -19.58
N PHE A 442 -11.45 37.34 -18.38
CA PHE A 442 -12.35 37.43 -17.22
C PHE A 442 -12.13 38.77 -16.46
N THR A 443 -13.20 39.28 -15.86
CA THR A 443 -13.19 40.47 -15.01
C THR A 443 -13.80 40.20 -13.63
N GLY A 444 -14.43 39.05 -13.44
CA GLY A 444 -15.15 38.72 -12.20
C GLY A 444 -14.24 38.19 -11.11
N ASP A 445 -14.55 38.51 -9.85
CA ASP A 445 -13.88 37.99 -8.67
C ASP A 445 -14.21 36.50 -8.40
N ASP A 446 -15.11 35.91 -9.17
CA ASP A 446 -15.45 34.48 -9.20
C ASP A 446 -14.49 33.64 -10.05
N VAL A 447 -13.45 34.28 -10.58
CA VAL A 447 -12.38 33.64 -11.34
C VAL A 447 -11.05 33.92 -10.65
N ILE A 448 -10.39 32.86 -10.16
CA ILE A 448 -9.07 32.92 -9.50
C ILE A 448 -8.00 32.24 -10.37
N SER A 449 -6.76 32.37 -9.99
CA SER A 449 -5.65 31.67 -10.67
C SER A 449 -4.73 31.03 -9.65
N ASP A 450 -4.20 29.86 -9.99
CA ASP A 450 -2.95 29.34 -9.43
C ASP A 450 -1.76 29.79 -10.32
N GLU A 451 -0.62 29.14 -10.18
CA GLU A 451 0.59 29.44 -10.99
C GLU A 451 0.42 29.16 -12.49
N LYS A 452 -0.51 28.28 -12.88
CA LYS A 452 -0.63 27.76 -14.25
C LYS A 452 -1.99 28.00 -14.87
N ARG A 453 -3.07 27.87 -14.10
CA ARG A 453 -4.45 27.74 -14.54
C ARG A 453 -5.32 28.89 -14.04
N THR A 454 -6.39 29.10 -14.75
CA THR A 454 -7.48 30.00 -14.35
C THR A 454 -8.70 29.17 -13.99
N TRP A 455 -9.21 29.34 -12.79
CA TRP A 455 -10.29 28.58 -12.21
C TRP A 455 -11.57 29.41 -12.09
N LEU A 456 -12.69 28.90 -12.59
CA LEU A 456 -14.01 29.41 -12.27
C LEU A 456 -14.45 28.84 -10.92
N CYS A 457 -14.96 29.66 -10.01
CA CYS A 457 -15.39 29.27 -8.67
C CYS A 457 -16.90 29.10 -8.58
N LEU A 458 -17.36 28.00 -7.98
CA LEU A 458 -18.78 27.67 -7.79
C LEU A 458 -19.04 27.35 -6.31
N SER A 459 -19.90 28.08 -5.64
CA SER A 459 -20.30 27.89 -4.23
C SER A 459 -21.36 26.78 -4.12
N MET A 460 -21.06 25.71 -3.40
CA MET A 460 -22.02 24.61 -3.18
C MET A 460 -23.14 24.99 -2.20
N LYS A 461 -22.88 25.88 -1.27
CA LYS A 461 -23.90 26.55 -0.42
C LYS A 461 -25.01 27.22 -1.26
N ASN A 462 -24.70 27.62 -2.47
CA ASN A 462 -25.64 28.26 -3.38
C ASN A 462 -26.00 27.38 -4.60
N PHE A 463 -25.71 26.08 -4.54
CA PHE A 463 -26.01 25.11 -5.62
C PHE A 463 -27.47 25.18 -6.04
N SER A 464 -28.42 25.13 -5.11
CA SER A 464 -29.88 25.14 -5.41
C SER A 464 -30.37 26.44 -6.07
N LYS A 465 -29.56 27.52 -6.03
CA LYS A 465 -29.88 28.81 -6.67
C LYS A 465 -29.40 28.89 -8.12
N GLY A 466 -28.74 27.83 -8.63
CA GLY A 466 -28.27 27.69 -9.99
C GLY A 466 -26.91 28.31 -10.25
N PHE A 467 -26.37 28.02 -11.43
CA PHE A 467 -24.99 28.30 -11.83
C PHE A 467 -24.56 29.77 -11.62
N THR A 468 -25.33 30.72 -12.13
CA THR A 468 -24.98 32.15 -12.04
C THR A 468 -24.91 32.65 -10.59
N LYS A 469 -25.85 32.22 -9.75
CA LYS A 469 -25.89 32.64 -8.33
C LYS A 469 -24.75 31.97 -7.52
N SER A 470 -24.44 30.74 -7.84
CA SER A 470 -23.32 30.00 -7.26
C SER A 470 -21.98 30.71 -7.53
N ARG A 471 -21.71 31.12 -8.77
CA ARG A 471 -20.53 31.91 -9.15
C ARG A 471 -20.41 33.20 -8.31
N LEU A 472 -21.46 34.03 -8.32
CA LEU A 472 -21.46 35.30 -7.60
C LEU A 472 -21.31 35.12 -6.09
N ALA A 473 -21.80 34.02 -5.54
CA ALA A 473 -21.64 33.70 -4.13
C ALA A 473 -20.20 33.25 -3.82
N ALA A 474 -19.57 32.47 -4.69
CA ALA A 474 -18.17 32.06 -4.55
C ALA A 474 -17.22 33.28 -4.48
N ALA A 475 -17.41 34.28 -5.36
CA ALA A 475 -16.66 35.53 -5.33
C ALA A 475 -16.74 36.22 -3.96
N LYS A 476 -17.93 36.25 -3.35
CA LYS A 476 -18.13 36.83 -2.02
C LYS A 476 -17.50 35.99 -0.91
N ALA A 477 -17.63 34.65 -1.01
CA ALA A 477 -17.12 33.73 0.00
C ALA A 477 -15.58 33.73 0.07
N LEU A 478 -14.89 33.94 -1.05
CA LEU A 478 -13.42 33.94 -1.15
C LEU A 478 -12.81 35.31 -0.81
N LYS A 479 -13.59 36.38 -0.84
CA LYS A 479 -13.06 37.74 -0.69
C LYS A 479 -12.40 37.95 0.67
N GLY A 480 -11.09 38.25 0.64
CA GLY A 480 -10.30 38.55 1.82
C GLY A 480 -10.01 37.35 2.73
N LYS A 481 -10.28 36.12 2.27
CA LYS A 481 -9.94 34.90 2.99
C LYS A 481 -8.64 34.30 2.43
N GLU A 482 -7.86 33.67 3.30
CA GLU A 482 -6.80 32.74 2.92
C GLU A 482 -7.43 31.37 2.68
N TYR A 483 -6.95 30.67 1.64
CA TYR A 483 -7.46 29.36 1.27
C TYR A 483 -6.40 28.55 0.53
N GLU A 484 -6.55 27.23 0.60
CA GLU A 484 -5.75 26.27 -0.13
C GLU A 484 -6.54 25.79 -1.38
N ILE A 485 -5.86 25.71 -2.53
CA ILE A 485 -6.42 25.15 -3.76
C ILE A 485 -5.97 23.70 -3.87
N ILE A 486 -6.91 22.77 -3.89
CA ILE A 486 -6.65 21.36 -4.16
C ILE A 486 -7.04 21.08 -5.62
N SER A 487 -6.05 20.83 -6.48
CA SER A 487 -6.27 20.39 -7.87
C SER A 487 -6.50 18.88 -7.90
N VAL A 488 -7.63 18.44 -8.42
CA VAL A 488 -7.99 17.01 -8.44
C VAL A 488 -6.97 16.19 -9.21
N HIS A 489 -6.66 16.57 -10.46
CA HIS A 489 -5.70 15.84 -11.30
C HIS A 489 -4.28 15.77 -10.73
N ASP A 490 -3.81 16.82 -10.07
CA ASP A 490 -2.46 16.83 -9.50
C ASP A 490 -2.41 15.95 -8.25
N THR A 491 -3.48 15.92 -7.47
CA THR A 491 -3.58 15.19 -6.21
C THR A 491 -3.89 13.69 -6.42
N TRP A 492 -4.56 13.32 -7.53
CA TRP A 492 -4.80 11.91 -7.87
C TRP A 492 -3.52 11.07 -8.04
N LYS A 493 -2.37 11.69 -8.21
CA LYS A 493 -1.08 10.98 -8.28
C LYS A 493 -0.76 10.27 -6.97
N ASP A 494 -1.08 10.92 -5.84
CA ASP A 494 -0.83 10.41 -4.50
C ASP A 494 -2.08 9.76 -3.88
N TYR A 495 -3.26 10.27 -4.24
CA TYR A 495 -4.57 9.84 -3.77
C TYR A 495 -5.49 9.43 -4.93
N PRO A 496 -5.21 8.30 -5.60
CA PRO A 496 -6.03 7.85 -6.72
C PRO A 496 -7.45 7.52 -6.26
N PRO A 497 -8.49 7.87 -7.06
CA PRO A 497 -9.87 7.63 -6.69
C PRO A 497 -10.20 6.14 -6.62
N VAL A 498 -11.27 5.84 -5.90
CA VAL A 498 -11.87 4.50 -5.88
C VAL A 498 -13.26 4.54 -6.51
N THR A 499 -13.59 3.50 -7.27
CA THR A 499 -14.92 3.37 -7.87
C THR A 499 -15.83 2.61 -6.93
N PHE A 500 -16.86 3.30 -6.42
CA PHE A 500 -17.92 2.69 -5.63
C PHE A 500 -19.15 2.43 -6.51
N SER A 501 -19.49 1.16 -6.69
CA SER A 501 -20.57 0.71 -7.59
C SER A 501 -21.65 -0.08 -6.84
N GLY A 502 -22.80 -0.25 -7.52
CA GLY A 502 -23.88 -1.10 -7.00
C GLY A 502 -24.90 -0.39 -6.11
N TYR A 503 -24.85 0.93 -6.02
CA TYR A 503 -25.88 1.73 -5.35
C TYR A 503 -27.01 2.03 -6.34
N LYS A 504 -28.25 1.68 -5.98
CA LYS A 504 -29.44 1.95 -6.80
C LYS A 504 -30.29 3.03 -6.15
N GLY A 505 -30.78 3.96 -6.93
CA GLY A 505 -31.55 5.08 -6.39
C GLY A 505 -32.52 5.72 -7.38
N SER A 506 -32.85 6.97 -7.14
CA SER A 506 -33.99 7.69 -7.73
C SER A 506 -33.63 8.62 -8.89
N TYR A 507 -32.33 8.73 -9.25
CA TYR A 507 -31.91 9.65 -10.32
C TYR A 507 -32.61 9.35 -11.65
N LYS A 508 -33.07 10.40 -12.28
CA LYS A 508 -33.61 10.40 -13.66
C LYS A 508 -33.03 11.57 -14.40
N SER A 509 -32.65 11.35 -15.64
CA SER A 509 -32.13 12.41 -16.51
C SER A 509 -33.14 13.55 -16.65
N PRO A 510 -32.71 14.82 -16.51
CA PRO A 510 -33.60 15.98 -16.63
C PRO A 510 -34.05 16.21 -18.05
N SER A 511 -35.09 17.04 -18.22
CA SER A 511 -35.56 17.49 -19.56
C SER A 511 -34.45 18.28 -20.26
N LYS A 512 -34.11 17.89 -21.49
CA LYS A 512 -33.13 18.60 -22.33
C LYS A 512 -33.51 20.07 -22.52
N ASP A 513 -34.78 20.36 -22.84
CA ASP A 513 -35.24 21.73 -23.09
C ASP A 513 -35.14 22.61 -21.84
N ALA A 514 -35.41 22.05 -20.66
CA ALA A 514 -35.26 22.77 -19.42
C ALA A 514 -33.78 23.12 -19.13
N VAL A 515 -32.87 22.19 -19.38
CA VAL A 515 -31.43 22.44 -19.20
C VAL A 515 -30.91 23.45 -20.23
N ILE A 516 -31.27 23.31 -21.52
CA ILE A 516 -30.94 24.28 -22.58
C ILE A 516 -31.42 25.69 -22.21
N LYS A 517 -32.64 25.82 -21.72
CA LYS A 517 -33.17 27.10 -21.27
C LYS A 517 -32.33 27.70 -20.15
N ALA A 518 -32.04 26.96 -19.11
CA ALA A 518 -31.27 27.42 -17.97
C ALA A 518 -29.83 27.82 -18.35
N VAL A 519 -29.16 27.02 -19.19
CA VAL A 519 -27.82 27.33 -19.68
C VAL A 519 -27.82 28.57 -20.56
N ASN A 520 -28.84 28.75 -21.43
CA ASN A 520 -28.97 29.94 -22.26
C ASN A 520 -29.30 31.21 -21.46
N GLU A 521 -30.00 31.09 -20.34
CA GLU A 521 -30.20 32.19 -19.37
C GLU A 521 -28.86 32.56 -18.70
N ALA A 522 -28.10 31.58 -18.25
CA ALA A 522 -26.77 31.79 -17.68
C ALA A 522 -25.80 32.42 -18.69
N THR A 523 -25.79 31.94 -19.94
CA THR A 523 -25.00 32.51 -21.03
C THR A 523 -25.39 33.95 -21.34
N SER A 524 -26.68 34.26 -21.38
CA SER A 524 -27.18 35.62 -21.61
C SER A 524 -26.73 36.55 -20.48
N TRP A 525 -26.79 36.09 -19.24
CA TRP A 525 -26.29 36.85 -18.10
C TRP A 525 -24.78 37.13 -18.21
N TYR A 526 -24.01 36.10 -18.57
CA TYR A 526 -22.55 36.21 -18.76
C TYR A 526 -22.19 37.23 -19.86
N VAL A 527 -22.88 37.20 -21.00
CA VAL A 527 -22.67 38.16 -22.10
C VAL A 527 -22.99 39.58 -21.64
N ASN A 528 -24.12 39.77 -20.96
CA ASN A 528 -24.61 41.08 -20.55
C ASN A 528 -23.83 41.71 -19.39
N ASN A 529 -23.13 40.91 -18.60
CA ASN A 529 -22.37 41.39 -17.44
C ASN A 529 -20.86 41.23 -17.65
N ASP A 530 -20.34 40.00 -17.78
CA ASP A 530 -18.90 39.74 -17.82
C ASP A 530 -18.28 40.23 -19.13
N LEU A 531 -18.85 39.83 -20.28
CA LEU A 531 -18.32 40.29 -21.59
C LEU A 531 -18.55 41.77 -21.80
N SER A 532 -19.64 42.34 -21.30
CA SER A 532 -19.87 43.78 -21.37
C SER A 532 -18.81 44.55 -20.55
N SER A 533 -18.41 44.03 -19.41
CA SER A 533 -17.32 44.59 -18.58
C SER A 533 -15.96 44.54 -19.30
N LEU A 534 -15.66 43.42 -19.96
CA LEU A 534 -14.45 43.28 -20.80
C LEU A 534 -14.48 44.24 -22.00
N ILE A 535 -15.63 44.38 -22.70
CA ILE A 535 -15.81 45.30 -23.79
C ILE A 535 -15.52 46.73 -23.31
N LYS A 536 -16.05 47.12 -22.15
CA LYS A 536 -15.79 48.45 -21.58
C LYS A 536 -14.31 48.63 -21.24
N LYS A 537 -13.65 47.64 -20.64
CA LYS A 537 -12.21 47.63 -20.31
C LYS A 537 -11.37 47.87 -21.59
N PHE A 538 -11.65 47.10 -22.65
CA PHE A 538 -10.79 47.16 -23.85
C PHE A 538 -11.13 48.33 -24.79
N SER A 539 -12.36 48.84 -24.81
CA SER A 539 -12.74 50.02 -25.60
C SER A 539 -11.93 51.25 -25.20
N GLY A 540 -11.49 51.38 -23.94
CA GLY A 540 -10.70 52.51 -23.45
C GLY A 540 -9.18 52.31 -23.46
N SER A 541 -8.68 51.11 -23.81
CA SER A 541 -7.28 50.75 -23.59
C SER A 541 -6.44 50.63 -24.84
N GLY A 542 -7.01 50.85 -26.04
CA GLY A 542 -6.33 50.65 -27.32
C GLY A 542 -6.04 49.19 -27.69
N GLN A 543 -6.55 48.24 -26.93
CA GLN A 543 -6.35 46.80 -27.13
C GLN A 543 -7.34 46.24 -28.18
N THR A 544 -7.26 46.77 -29.40
CA THR A 544 -8.19 46.52 -30.49
C THR A 544 -8.44 45.04 -30.77
N LYS A 545 -7.37 44.21 -30.72
CA LYS A 545 -7.56 42.76 -30.93
C LYS A 545 -8.36 42.09 -29.84
N LEU A 546 -8.09 42.39 -28.58
CA LEU A 546 -8.84 41.81 -27.45
C LEU A 546 -10.29 42.30 -27.44
N LEU A 547 -10.53 43.55 -27.84
CA LEU A 547 -11.87 44.08 -28.03
C LEU A 547 -12.63 43.33 -29.13
N ALA A 548 -12.00 43.12 -30.28
CA ALA A 548 -12.59 42.36 -31.39
C ALA A 548 -12.89 40.92 -30.98
N ASP A 549 -11.95 40.23 -30.34
CA ASP A 549 -12.11 38.87 -29.85
C ASP A 549 -13.28 38.79 -28.83
N THR A 550 -13.43 39.81 -27.97
CA THR A 550 -14.53 39.88 -26.99
C THR A 550 -15.90 40.13 -27.69
N TYR A 551 -15.93 40.96 -28.72
CA TYR A 551 -17.15 41.13 -29.53
C TYR A 551 -17.56 39.82 -30.23
N VAL A 552 -16.62 39.02 -30.72
CA VAL A 552 -16.92 37.70 -31.29
C VAL A 552 -17.58 36.81 -30.25
N ARG A 553 -17.01 36.72 -29.04
CA ARG A 553 -17.60 35.95 -27.94
C ARG A 553 -19.02 36.42 -27.59
N ALA A 554 -19.22 37.72 -27.58
CA ALA A 554 -20.54 38.32 -27.33
C ALA A 554 -21.55 38.18 -28.49
N GLY A 555 -21.17 37.57 -29.62
CA GLY A 555 -22.00 37.46 -30.81
C GLY A 555 -22.20 38.78 -31.56
N MET A 556 -21.43 39.83 -31.23
CA MET A 556 -21.51 41.16 -31.85
C MET A 556 -20.62 41.22 -33.09
N TYR A 557 -20.91 40.38 -34.07
CA TYR A 557 -20.01 40.09 -35.20
C TYR A 557 -19.67 41.33 -36.06
N SER A 558 -20.64 42.21 -36.34
CA SER A 558 -20.38 43.42 -37.11
C SER A 558 -19.41 44.35 -36.41
N LYS A 559 -19.49 44.48 -35.07
CA LYS A 559 -18.53 45.26 -34.29
C LYS A 559 -17.14 44.60 -34.26
N ALA A 560 -17.10 43.25 -34.15
CA ALA A 560 -15.86 42.50 -34.20
C ALA A 560 -15.12 42.73 -35.54
N ILE A 561 -15.82 42.63 -36.66
CA ILE A 561 -15.25 42.86 -37.98
C ILE A 561 -14.70 44.28 -38.07
N SER A 562 -15.45 45.30 -37.62
CA SER A 562 -15.01 46.68 -37.61
C SER A 562 -13.72 46.91 -36.83
N GLU A 563 -13.58 46.23 -35.69
CA GLU A 563 -12.33 46.30 -34.89
C GLU A 563 -11.18 45.53 -35.55
N TYR A 564 -11.40 44.34 -36.11
CA TYR A 564 -10.40 43.60 -36.83
C TYR A 564 -9.90 44.32 -38.09
N GLN A 565 -10.76 45.08 -38.77
CA GLN A 565 -10.40 45.89 -39.96
C GLN A 565 -9.33 46.96 -39.64
N LYS A 566 -9.28 47.44 -38.40
CA LYS A 566 -8.25 48.37 -37.94
C LYS A 566 -6.86 47.68 -37.79
N ILE A 567 -6.84 46.36 -37.85
CA ILE A 567 -5.62 45.53 -37.64
C ILE A 567 -5.23 44.91 -38.99
N SER A 568 -4.22 45.43 -39.65
CA SER A 568 -3.77 44.97 -40.98
C SER A 568 -2.74 43.84 -40.87
N ASN A 569 -3.13 42.66 -40.28
CA ASN A 569 -2.25 41.51 -40.20
C ASN A 569 -2.96 40.16 -40.44
N VAL A 570 -2.18 39.13 -40.69
CA VAL A 570 -2.62 37.77 -41.02
C VAL A 570 -3.53 37.18 -39.95
N SER A 571 -3.25 37.44 -38.67
CA SER A 571 -4.07 36.94 -37.56
C SER A 571 -5.48 37.56 -37.58
N ALA A 572 -5.60 38.88 -37.77
CA ALA A 572 -6.89 39.55 -37.82
C ALA A 572 -7.73 39.08 -39.03
N TRP A 573 -7.11 38.89 -40.20
CA TRP A 573 -7.79 38.39 -41.38
C TRP A 573 -8.31 36.96 -41.21
N ASN A 574 -7.52 36.06 -40.57
CA ASN A 574 -7.98 34.72 -40.21
C ASN A 574 -9.20 34.79 -39.27
N ASN A 575 -9.14 35.64 -38.24
CA ASN A 575 -10.24 35.80 -37.30
C ASN A 575 -11.49 36.40 -37.97
N MET A 576 -11.35 37.37 -38.87
CA MET A 576 -12.46 37.88 -39.69
C MET A 576 -13.09 36.77 -40.53
N GLY A 577 -12.26 35.91 -41.13
CA GLY A 577 -12.76 34.73 -41.85
C GLY A 577 -13.61 33.80 -40.98
N LEU A 578 -13.19 33.55 -39.75
CA LEU A 578 -13.97 32.76 -38.78
C LEU A 578 -15.29 33.46 -38.40
N VAL A 579 -15.29 34.77 -38.21
CA VAL A 579 -16.51 35.55 -37.93
C VAL A 579 -17.49 35.48 -39.11
N TYR A 580 -17.02 35.61 -40.33
CA TYR A 580 -17.86 35.44 -41.53
C TYR A 580 -18.42 34.00 -41.65
N MET A 581 -17.61 32.99 -41.30
CA MET A 581 -18.09 31.60 -41.21
C MET A 581 -19.23 31.47 -40.20
N ALA A 582 -19.13 32.08 -39.03
CA ALA A 582 -20.16 32.08 -38.00
C ALA A 582 -21.46 32.79 -38.47
N GLN A 583 -21.32 33.81 -39.31
CA GLN A 583 -22.46 34.49 -39.97
C GLN A 583 -23.02 33.74 -41.20
N LYS A 584 -22.42 32.61 -41.59
CA LYS A 584 -22.70 31.87 -42.82
C LYS A 584 -22.43 32.67 -44.10
N ASP A 585 -21.65 33.74 -44.02
CA ASP A 585 -21.13 34.48 -45.17
C ASP A 585 -19.86 33.84 -45.71
N TYR A 586 -20.05 32.72 -46.39
CA TYR A 586 -18.95 31.88 -46.88
C TYR A 586 -18.11 32.58 -47.96
N LYS A 587 -18.68 33.51 -48.73
CA LYS A 587 -17.97 34.28 -49.74
C LYS A 587 -16.97 35.22 -49.10
N SER A 588 -17.37 35.99 -48.13
CA SER A 588 -16.51 36.88 -47.37
C SER A 588 -15.45 36.10 -46.58
N ALA A 589 -15.82 34.95 -46.00
CA ALA A 589 -14.88 34.07 -45.34
C ALA A 589 -13.74 33.60 -46.28
N ALA A 590 -14.11 33.10 -47.47
CA ALA A 590 -13.13 32.69 -48.49
C ALA A 590 -12.21 33.85 -48.87
N GLY A 591 -12.76 35.06 -49.06
CA GLY A 591 -12.00 36.28 -49.37
C GLY A 591 -10.94 36.58 -48.31
N MET A 592 -11.29 36.44 -47.02
CA MET A 592 -10.32 36.66 -45.92
C MET A 592 -9.21 35.61 -45.88
N TYR A 593 -9.58 34.32 -46.03
CA TYR A 593 -8.56 33.24 -46.05
C TYR A 593 -7.64 33.36 -47.28
N ASN A 594 -8.16 33.69 -48.45
CA ASN A 594 -7.35 33.98 -49.65
C ASN A 594 -6.39 35.14 -49.42
N LYS A 595 -6.84 36.21 -48.73
CA LYS A 595 -5.96 37.35 -48.38
C LYS A 595 -4.83 36.92 -47.42
N VAL A 596 -5.07 36.01 -46.51
CA VAL A 596 -4.05 35.41 -45.67
C VAL A 596 -3.05 34.63 -46.52
N LEU A 597 -3.52 33.71 -47.38
CA LEU A 597 -2.70 32.82 -48.21
C LEU A 597 -1.93 33.58 -49.28
N ALA A 598 -2.41 34.72 -49.74
CA ALA A 598 -1.65 35.59 -50.62
C ALA A 598 -0.42 36.21 -49.95
N LYS A 599 -0.50 36.43 -48.62
CA LYS A 599 0.64 36.95 -47.83
C LYS A 599 1.49 35.86 -47.24
N ASP A 600 0.92 34.75 -46.85
CA ASP A 600 1.54 33.59 -46.25
C ASP A 600 0.95 32.30 -46.85
N PRO A 601 1.47 31.81 -48.00
CA PRO A 601 0.90 30.63 -48.69
C PRO A 601 0.95 29.34 -47.86
N GLN A 602 1.81 29.25 -46.85
CA GLN A 602 1.95 28.09 -45.99
C GLN A 602 1.20 28.24 -44.65
N ASN A 603 0.34 29.23 -44.52
CA ASN A 603 -0.41 29.45 -43.27
C ASN A 603 -1.35 28.28 -42.94
N LYS A 604 -0.92 27.45 -42.00
CA LYS A 604 -1.64 26.23 -41.60
C LYS A 604 -3.08 26.50 -41.16
N ILE A 605 -3.32 27.63 -40.49
CA ILE A 605 -4.67 28.01 -40.00
C ILE A 605 -5.61 28.33 -41.17
N ALA A 606 -5.14 29.18 -42.09
CA ALA A 606 -5.93 29.57 -43.25
C ALA A 606 -6.20 28.37 -44.19
N LEU A 607 -5.21 27.50 -44.41
CA LEU A 607 -5.36 26.26 -45.18
C LEU A 607 -6.39 25.34 -44.56
N SER A 608 -6.33 25.14 -43.25
CA SER A 608 -7.29 24.30 -42.50
C SER A 608 -8.69 24.89 -42.57
N ASN A 609 -8.86 26.19 -42.37
CA ASN A 609 -10.15 26.87 -42.43
C ASN A 609 -10.73 26.86 -43.86
N MET A 610 -9.91 27.04 -44.88
CA MET A 610 -10.34 26.92 -46.27
C MET A 610 -10.80 25.48 -46.60
N LYS A 611 -10.09 24.46 -46.10
CA LYS A 611 -10.53 23.06 -46.26
C LYS A 611 -11.89 22.82 -45.62
N LYS A 612 -12.12 23.33 -44.40
CA LYS A 612 -13.41 23.23 -43.72
C LYS A 612 -14.53 23.95 -44.53
N LEU A 613 -14.23 25.12 -45.04
CA LEU A 613 -15.16 25.88 -45.85
C LEU A 613 -15.57 25.13 -47.14
N LYS A 614 -14.59 24.54 -47.85
CA LYS A 614 -14.88 23.72 -49.05
C LYS A 614 -15.78 22.53 -48.72
N ILE A 615 -15.54 21.82 -47.63
CA ILE A 615 -16.39 20.72 -47.17
C ILE A 615 -17.83 21.19 -46.94
N ILE A 616 -18.04 22.37 -46.33
CA ILE A 616 -19.35 22.95 -46.08
C ILE A 616 -20.06 23.32 -47.39
N LEU A 617 -19.30 23.75 -48.39
CA LEU A 617 -19.83 24.13 -49.73
C LEU A 617 -20.04 22.92 -50.64
N GLY A 618 -19.57 21.72 -50.24
CA GLY A 618 -19.65 20.52 -51.08
C GLY A 618 -18.60 20.47 -52.18
N GLU A 619 -17.45 21.17 -52.00
CA GLU A 619 -16.31 21.27 -52.94
C GLU A 619 -15.11 20.41 -52.49
#